data_b18fa29633affb79e919fbf241363898
#
_entry.id   b18fa29633affb79e919fbf241363898
#
_cell.length_a   1.000
_cell.length_b   1.000
_cell.length_c   1.000
_cell.angle_alpha   90.00
_cell.angle_beta   90.00
_cell.angle_gamma   90.00
#
_symmetry.space_group_name_H-M   'P 1'
#
loop_
_entity.id
_entity.type
_entity.pdbx_description
1 polymer ?
#
loop_
_entity_poly.entity_id
_entity_poly.type
_entity_poly.pdbx_seq_one_letter_code
_entity_poly.pdbx_strand_id
1 'polypeptide(L)'
;MIQTESRLTVCDNSGAKEALCIRVLGGTGRRYASVGDVIVVSVKSVIPSSDIKKGAVSKALIVRTKKEIRRVDGSYIRFDDNACVLLNSAGEIRGSRIFGPVARELRAVNMKVVSLAPEVL
;
A
#
# COMPACT_ATOMS: atom_id res chain seq x y z
N MET A 1 -4.34 10.19 4.31
CA MET A 1 -3.41 9.70 5.34
C MET A 1 -3.94 8.43 5.98
N ILE A 2 -3.05 7.56 6.34
CA ILE A 2 -3.39 6.23 6.88
C ILE A 2 -2.96 6.18 8.35
N GLN A 3 -3.84 5.70 9.19
CA GLN A 3 -3.56 5.51 10.61
C GLN A 3 -3.98 4.11 11.05
N THR A 4 -3.70 3.76 12.30
CA THR A 4 -4.17 2.51 12.89
C THR A 4 -5.68 2.39 12.72
N GLU A 5 -6.13 1.22 12.32
CA GLU A 5 -7.53 0.87 12.00
C GLU A 5 -8.06 1.42 10.67
N SER A 6 -7.24 2.10 9.88
CA SER A 6 -7.63 2.44 8.51
C SER A 6 -7.70 1.20 7.64
N ARG A 7 -8.71 1.12 6.80
CA ARG A 7 -8.87 0.03 5.83
C ARG A 7 -8.33 0.45 4.48
N LEU A 8 -7.63 -0.49 3.83
CA LEU A 8 -7.02 -0.26 2.53
C LEU A 8 -7.42 -1.37 1.57
N THR A 9 -7.55 -1.01 0.31
CA THR A 9 -7.68 -1.98 -0.77
C THR A 9 -6.30 -2.54 -1.08
N VAL A 10 -6.20 -3.85 -1.21
CA VAL A 10 -4.95 -4.47 -1.68
C VAL A 10 -5.02 -4.54 -3.20
N CYS A 11 -4.13 -3.82 -3.86
CA CYS A 11 -4.18 -3.63 -5.31
C CYS A 11 -3.21 -4.53 -6.09
N ASP A 12 -2.68 -5.57 -5.46
CA ASP A 12 -1.84 -6.55 -6.15
C ASP A 12 -2.58 -7.86 -6.37
N ASN A 13 -1.92 -8.80 -7.06
CA ASN A 13 -2.48 -10.11 -7.35
C ASN A 13 -2.06 -11.18 -6.33
N SER A 14 -1.72 -10.78 -5.12
CA SER A 14 -1.33 -11.73 -4.05
C SER A 14 -2.50 -12.58 -3.53
N GLY A 15 -3.72 -12.16 -3.81
CA GLY A 15 -4.93 -12.84 -3.37
C GLY A 15 -5.68 -12.14 -2.24
N ALA A 16 -5.07 -11.21 -1.55
CA ALA A 16 -5.75 -10.38 -0.56
C ALA A 16 -6.56 -9.30 -1.27
N LYS A 17 -7.73 -8.96 -0.74
CA LYS A 17 -8.59 -7.90 -1.27
C LYS A 17 -8.59 -6.67 -0.41
N GLU A 18 -8.65 -6.84 0.91
CA GLU A 18 -8.76 -5.75 1.87
C GLU A 18 -7.87 -6.01 3.07
N ALA A 19 -7.25 -4.96 3.56
CA ALA A 19 -6.36 -5.01 4.71
C ALA A 19 -6.69 -3.91 5.70
N LEU A 20 -6.44 -4.16 6.98
CA LEU A 20 -6.61 -3.21 8.06
C LEU A 20 -5.24 -2.81 8.59
N CYS A 21 -4.96 -1.51 8.66
CA CYS A 21 -3.71 -1.03 9.23
C CYS A 21 -3.69 -1.29 10.74
N ILE A 22 -2.70 -2.05 11.20
CA ILE A 22 -2.52 -2.34 12.62
C ILE A 22 -1.54 -1.32 13.22
N ARG A 23 -0.48 -1.00 12.50
CA ARG A 23 0.59 -0.13 13.02
C ARG A 23 1.27 0.63 11.89
N VAL A 24 1.63 1.87 12.18
CA VAL A 24 2.45 2.70 11.29
C VAL A 24 3.90 2.58 11.74
N LEU A 25 4.78 2.16 10.82
CA LEU A 25 6.21 2.03 11.06
C LEU A 25 6.93 3.35 10.77
N GLY A 26 8.12 3.50 11.30
CA GLY A 26 8.98 4.63 10.95
C GLY A 26 9.27 5.60 12.08
N GLY A 27 9.18 5.15 13.34
CA GLY A 27 9.61 5.96 14.47
C GLY A 27 8.63 5.95 15.65
N THR A 28 9.13 6.34 16.80
CA THR A 28 8.34 6.40 18.03
C THR A 28 7.28 7.51 17.91
N GLY A 29 6.04 7.16 18.21
CA GLY A 29 4.93 8.12 18.23
C GLY A 29 4.40 8.52 16.86
N ARG A 30 4.84 7.88 15.79
CA ARG A 30 4.33 8.16 14.47
C ARG A 30 2.88 7.71 14.35
N ARG A 31 1.99 8.64 13.97
CA ARG A 31 0.54 8.40 13.92
C ARG A 31 0.04 8.12 12.52
N TYR A 32 0.61 8.75 11.50
CA TYR A 32 0.07 8.73 10.14
C TYR A 32 1.10 8.28 9.14
N ALA A 33 0.62 7.57 8.13
CA ALA A 33 1.41 7.14 6.98
C ALA A 33 0.81 7.72 5.70
N SER A 34 1.64 7.92 4.70
CA SER A 34 1.23 8.40 3.39
C SER A 34 1.85 7.52 2.31
N VAL A 35 1.72 7.92 1.05
CA VAL A 35 2.30 7.18 -0.08
C VAL A 35 3.79 6.98 0.13
N GLY A 36 4.25 5.75 -0.08
CA GLY A 36 5.66 5.38 0.09
C GLY A 36 6.03 4.91 1.48
N ASP A 37 5.12 5.00 2.44
CA ASP A 37 5.37 4.50 3.79
C ASP A 37 5.01 3.01 3.90
N VAL A 38 5.72 2.31 4.78
CA VAL A 38 5.45 0.90 5.08
C VAL A 38 4.65 0.83 6.37
N ILE A 39 3.60 0.04 6.35
CA ILE A 39 2.74 -0.21 7.51
C ILE A 39 2.62 -1.72 7.75
N VAL A 40 2.14 -2.08 8.94
CA VAL A 40 1.76 -3.46 9.24
C VAL A 40 0.25 -3.58 9.11
N VAL A 41 -0.20 -4.57 8.37
CA VAL A 41 -1.63 -4.78 8.11
C VAL A 41 -2.06 -6.19 8.48
N SER A 42 -3.35 -6.34 8.78
CA SER A 42 -4.02 -7.63 8.92
C SER A 42 -4.96 -7.81 7.72
N VAL A 43 -4.87 -8.92 7.04
CA VAL A 43 -5.70 -9.21 5.87
C VAL A 43 -7.12 -9.53 6.35
N LYS A 44 -8.10 -8.80 5.84
CA LYS A 44 -9.51 -8.94 6.24
C LYS A 44 -10.38 -9.63 5.20
N SER A 45 -9.99 -9.60 3.94
CA SER A 45 -10.73 -10.24 2.86
C SER A 45 -9.77 -10.82 1.83
N VAL A 46 -10.02 -12.04 1.40
CA VAL A 46 -9.19 -12.76 0.43
C VAL A 46 -10.07 -13.42 -0.64
N ILE A 47 -9.48 -13.73 -1.80
CA ILE A 47 -10.15 -14.58 -2.78
C ILE A 47 -10.05 -16.05 -2.32
N PRO A 48 -11.07 -16.90 -2.63
CA PRO A 48 -11.11 -18.28 -2.11
C PRO A 48 -9.92 -19.16 -2.49
N SER A 49 -9.29 -18.91 -3.65
CA SER A 49 -8.16 -19.71 -4.13
C SER A 49 -6.80 -19.16 -3.72
N SER A 50 -6.78 -18.19 -2.81
CA SER A 50 -5.56 -17.51 -2.40
C SER A 50 -4.72 -18.34 -1.44
N ASP A 51 -3.40 -18.20 -1.53
CA ASP A 51 -2.45 -18.76 -0.56
C ASP A 51 -2.42 -17.95 0.73
N ILE A 52 -2.92 -16.73 0.69
CA ILE A 52 -2.98 -15.85 1.86
C ILE A 52 -4.25 -16.14 2.63
N LYS A 53 -4.12 -16.35 3.93
CA LYS A 53 -5.25 -16.61 4.82
C LYS A 53 -5.80 -15.32 5.40
N LYS A 54 -7.11 -15.27 5.59
CA LYS A 54 -7.79 -14.20 6.31
C LYS A 54 -7.21 -14.10 7.73
N GLY A 55 -6.89 -12.89 8.15
CA GLY A 55 -6.26 -12.64 9.45
C GLY A 55 -4.74 -12.66 9.43
N ALA A 56 -4.12 -12.99 8.30
CA ALA A 56 -2.65 -12.96 8.19
C ALA A 56 -2.12 -11.55 8.41
N VAL A 57 -0.99 -11.45 9.11
CA VAL A 57 -0.31 -10.18 9.39
C VAL A 57 0.87 -10.05 8.45
N SER A 58 1.00 -8.91 7.79
CA SER A 58 2.05 -8.66 6.81
C SER A 58 2.41 -7.18 6.78
N LYS A 59 3.59 -6.87 6.28
CA LYS A 59 3.95 -5.49 5.94
C LYS A 59 3.33 -5.14 4.60
N ALA A 60 3.00 -3.86 4.44
CA ALA A 60 2.42 -3.35 3.20
C ALA A 60 3.00 -1.98 2.88
N LEU A 61 3.15 -1.70 1.58
CA LEU A 61 3.59 -0.40 1.08
C LEU A 61 2.36 0.35 0.56
N ILE A 62 2.15 1.58 1.04
CA ILE A 62 1.04 2.41 0.61
C ILE A 62 1.36 2.99 -0.77
N VAL A 63 0.48 2.76 -1.75
CA VAL A 63 0.66 3.23 -3.13
C VAL A 63 -0.32 4.32 -3.53
N ARG A 64 -1.48 4.42 -2.86
CA ARG A 64 -2.50 5.45 -3.12
C ARG A 64 -3.13 5.89 -1.82
N THR A 65 -3.51 7.17 -1.73
CA THR A 65 -4.29 7.69 -0.61
C THR A 65 -5.39 8.62 -1.13
N LYS A 66 -6.51 8.65 -0.40
CA LYS A 66 -7.60 9.61 -0.67
C LYS A 66 -7.20 11.02 -0.28
N LYS A 67 -6.40 11.16 0.77
CA LYS A 67 -5.91 12.46 1.21
C LYS A 67 -4.85 12.93 0.20
N GLU A 68 -4.97 14.16 -0.25
CA GLU A 68 -4.01 14.75 -1.15
C GLU A 68 -2.61 14.81 -0.55
N ILE A 69 -1.60 14.58 -1.39
CA ILE A 69 -0.20 14.76 -1.04
C ILE A 69 0.36 15.91 -1.86
N ARG A 70 1.17 16.75 -1.21
CA ARG A 70 1.84 17.85 -1.86
C ARG A 70 3.11 17.35 -2.53
N ARG A 71 3.28 17.71 -3.79
CA ARG A 71 4.49 17.41 -4.55
C ARG A 71 5.51 18.51 -4.46
N VAL A 72 6.74 18.19 -4.82
CA VAL A 72 7.86 19.13 -4.78
C VAL A 72 7.62 20.38 -5.67
N ASP A 73 6.92 20.19 -6.78
CA ASP A 73 6.58 21.28 -7.72
C ASP A 73 5.40 22.15 -7.26
N GLY A 74 4.83 21.87 -6.08
CA GLY A 74 3.70 22.60 -5.54
C GLY A 74 2.33 22.08 -5.96
N SER A 75 2.26 21.08 -6.83
CA SER A 75 1.00 20.43 -7.19
C SER A 75 0.58 19.43 -6.12
N TYR A 76 -0.67 18.99 -6.21
CA TYR A 76 -1.24 17.97 -5.31
C TYR A 76 -1.75 16.82 -6.13
N ILE A 77 -1.70 15.62 -5.53
CA ILE A 77 -2.32 14.44 -6.10
C ILE A 77 -3.14 13.73 -5.03
N ARG A 78 -4.31 13.25 -5.41
CA ARG A 78 -5.15 12.38 -4.58
C ARG A 78 -5.79 11.32 -5.45
N PHE A 79 -6.14 10.21 -4.82
CA PHE A 79 -6.78 9.09 -5.49
C PHE A 79 -8.17 8.85 -4.92
N ASP A 80 -8.93 7.99 -5.56
CA ASP A 80 -10.30 7.68 -5.12
C ASP A 80 -10.34 6.73 -3.93
N ASP A 81 -9.25 6.01 -3.66
CA ASP A 81 -9.18 5.04 -2.59
C ASP A 81 -7.80 5.08 -1.89
N ASN A 82 -7.75 4.41 -0.75
CA ASN A 82 -6.50 4.09 -0.09
C ASN A 82 -6.11 2.68 -0.51
N ALA A 83 -4.92 2.50 -1.05
CA ALA A 83 -4.49 1.21 -1.55
C ALA A 83 -3.04 0.91 -1.16
N CYS A 84 -2.77 -0.36 -0.99
CA CYS A 84 -1.45 -0.86 -0.64
C CYS A 84 -1.12 -2.13 -1.42
N VAL A 85 0.15 -2.48 -1.43
CA VAL A 85 0.65 -3.76 -1.91
C VAL A 85 1.32 -4.50 -0.77
N LEU A 86 1.12 -5.81 -0.69
CA LEU A 86 1.71 -6.62 0.36
C LEU A 86 3.19 -6.87 0.11
N LEU A 87 3.96 -6.84 1.18
CA LEU A 87 5.40 -7.12 1.14
C LEU A 87 5.68 -8.46 1.82
N ASN A 88 6.75 -9.12 1.40
CA ASN A 88 7.24 -10.31 2.08
C ASN A 88 8.18 -9.92 3.23
N SER A 89 8.71 -10.91 3.94
CA SER A 89 9.61 -10.68 5.08
C SER A 89 10.93 -9.99 4.68
N ALA A 90 11.32 -10.10 3.42
CA ALA A 90 12.52 -9.43 2.90
C ALA A 90 12.25 -7.98 2.45
N GLY A 91 11.01 -7.52 2.54
CA GLY A 91 10.63 -6.18 2.11
C GLY A 91 10.32 -6.04 0.63
N GLU A 92 10.27 -7.14 -0.10
CA GLU A 92 9.91 -7.15 -1.52
C GLU A 92 8.42 -7.36 -1.71
N ILE A 93 7.88 -6.89 -2.83
CA ILE A 93 6.47 -7.09 -3.14
C ILE A 93 6.16 -8.57 -3.36
N ARG A 94 5.03 -9.03 -2.84
CA ARG A 94 4.60 -10.43 -2.96
C ARG A 94 3.99 -10.72 -4.31
N GLY A 95 3.21 -9.78 -4.83
CA GLY A 95 2.52 -9.95 -6.10
C GLY A 95 3.44 -9.69 -7.28
N SER A 96 3.01 -10.16 -8.45
CA SER A 96 3.69 -9.92 -9.72
C SER A 96 2.97 -8.89 -10.58
N ARG A 97 1.84 -8.37 -10.13
CA ARG A 97 1.01 -7.45 -10.88
C ARG A 97 0.33 -6.45 -9.94
N ILE A 98 0.21 -5.22 -10.39
CA ILE A 98 -0.47 -4.15 -9.64
C ILE A 98 -1.65 -3.65 -10.47
N PHE A 99 -2.78 -3.43 -9.80
CA PHE A 99 -4.00 -2.94 -10.43
C PHE A 99 -4.19 -1.45 -10.12
N GLY A 100 -4.54 -0.69 -11.14
CA GLY A 100 -4.80 0.73 -11.02
C GLY A 100 -3.52 1.59 -10.96
N PRO A 101 -3.69 2.92 -10.84
CA PRO A 101 -2.56 3.84 -10.84
C PRO A 101 -1.79 3.81 -9.52
N VAL A 102 -0.53 4.23 -9.58
CA VAL A 102 0.29 4.47 -8.38
C VAL A 102 0.90 5.86 -8.49
N ALA A 103 1.30 6.43 -7.36
CA ALA A 103 1.97 7.72 -7.35
C ALA A 103 3.42 7.57 -7.80
N ARG A 104 3.90 8.53 -8.59
CA ARG A 104 5.28 8.49 -9.10
C ARG A 104 6.36 8.66 -8.03
N GLU A 105 6.00 9.17 -6.86
CA GLU A 105 6.90 9.29 -5.71
C GLU A 105 7.45 7.94 -5.26
N LEU A 106 6.79 6.83 -5.62
CA LEU A 106 7.24 5.49 -5.32
C LEU A 106 8.53 5.10 -6.05
N ARG A 107 8.95 5.85 -7.06
CA ARG A 107 10.24 5.61 -7.75
C ARG A 107 11.41 5.68 -6.79
N ALA A 108 11.34 6.57 -5.81
CA ALA A 108 12.40 6.72 -4.81
C ALA A 108 12.35 5.65 -3.73
N VAL A 109 11.22 4.99 -3.56
CA VAL A 109 11.00 4.00 -2.50
C VAL A 109 11.13 2.57 -3.01
N ASN A 110 10.42 2.26 -4.11
CA ASN A 110 10.42 0.92 -4.67
C ASN A 110 10.17 0.97 -6.17
N MET A 111 11.23 0.88 -6.95
CA MET A 111 11.17 0.97 -8.40
C MET A 111 10.39 -0.19 -9.03
N LYS A 112 10.37 -1.35 -8.40
CA LYS A 112 9.64 -2.51 -8.91
C LYS A 112 8.13 -2.28 -8.91
N VAL A 113 7.62 -1.60 -7.89
CA VAL A 113 6.21 -1.22 -7.84
C VAL A 113 5.84 -0.34 -9.03
N VAL A 114 6.67 0.65 -9.34
CA VAL A 114 6.44 1.55 -10.48
C VAL A 114 6.48 0.79 -11.80
N SER A 115 7.41 -0.15 -11.94
CA SER A 115 7.54 -0.93 -13.18
C SER A 115 6.36 -1.89 -13.43
N LEU A 116 5.71 -2.36 -12.38
CA LEU A 116 4.57 -3.26 -12.48
C LEU A 116 3.22 -2.54 -12.60
N ALA A 117 3.17 -1.26 -12.27
CA ALA A 117 1.93 -0.51 -12.31
C ALA A 117 1.51 -0.20 -13.76
N PRO A 118 0.21 -0.31 -14.09
CA PRO A 118 -0.27 0.03 -15.42
C PRO A 118 -0.23 1.52 -15.70
N GLU A 119 -0.27 2.35 -14.67
CA GLU A 119 -0.27 3.80 -14.80
C GLU A 119 0.45 4.43 -13.61
N VAL A 120 1.28 5.43 -13.88
CA VAL A 120 2.04 6.16 -12.85
C VAL A 120 1.66 7.64 -12.95
N LEU A 121 1.07 8.17 -11.91
CA LEU A 121 0.58 9.55 -11.86
C LEU A 121 1.43 10.45 -10.91
#